data_664dfdc91aea3513dbb19565b6841f64
#
_entry.id   664dfdc91aea3513dbb19565b6841f64
#
_cell.length_a   1.000
_cell.length_b   1.000
_cell.length_c   1.000
_cell.angle_alpha   90.00
_cell.angle_beta   90.00
_cell.angle_gamma   90.00
#
_symmetry.space_group_name_H-M   'P 1'
#
loop_
_entity.id
_entity.type
_entity.pdbx_description
1 polymer ?
#
loop_
_entity_poly.entity_id
_entity_poly.type
_entity_poly.pdbx_seq_one_letter_code
_entity_poly.pdbx_strand_id
1 'polypeptide(L)'
;MECWIPLPQYSTTPSPHFLMTAPNHRWRKFKNALMQAVTLVCAILVVTPLVLVFYHLVKEGFSSMNWAFFTQLPKPVGETGGGMANAIAGTFILLGQAAVLGVPIGVLGGVFLSEYGTSRLNWWIRFAADVLNGVPSITWGMVVYALVVVPMKGFSALAGGIVLGLMMIPLVMRTTEEVLQLVPNGYREAALALGIAKWRAVVQIVARTALKGIVTGVLLALARVAGETAPLLFTAFGNHFWTHKLTDPIAAMPLQIFAYAISPYDDWHRQAWAGALALLLLVLFINAGVRVLTRDRFQRNA
;
A
#
# COMPACT_ATOMS: atom_id res chain seq x y z
N MET A 1 -15.59 -68.07 29.76
CA MET A 1 -16.64 -67.11 30.14
C MET A 1 -16.48 -65.88 29.28
N GLU A 2 -17.17 -65.91 28.16
CA GLU A 2 -17.14 -64.74 27.22
C GLU A 2 -18.24 -63.75 27.63
N CYS A 3 -17.85 -62.56 28.07
CA CYS A 3 -18.77 -61.46 28.36
C CYS A 3 -19.20 -60.80 27.06
N TRP A 4 -20.38 -61.15 26.59
CA TRP A 4 -21.06 -60.43 25.55
C TRP A 4 -21.57 -59.08 26.09
N ILE A 5 -20.97 -57.97 25.67
CA ILE A 5 -21.50 -56.62 25.90
C ILE A 5 -22.46 -56.35 24.73
N PRO A 6 -23.76 -56.14 24.96
CA PRO A 6 -24.68 -55.77 23.88
C PRO A 6 -24.39 -54.36 23.42
N LEU A 7 -24.13 -54.19 22.11
CA LEU A 7 -24.02 -52.87 21.45
C LEU A 7 -25.35 -52.11 21.62
N PRO A 8 -25.31 -50.82 21.92
CA PRO A 8 -26.52 -49.99 22.00
C PRO A 8 -27.23 -50.00 20.64
N GLN A 9 -28.47 -50.50 20.62
CA GLN A 9 -29.36 -50.39 19.47
C GLN A 9 -29.67 -48.89 19.28
N TYR A 10 -29.08 -48.29 18.26
CA TYR A 10 -29.52 -46.98 17.77
C TYR A 10 -30.95 -47.15 17.27
N SER A 11 -31.91 -46.61 18.00
CA SER A 11 -33.28 -46.53 17.55
C SER A 11 -33.32 -45.66 16.28
N THR A 12 -33.67 -46.29 15.17
CA THR A 12 -33.88 -45.63 13.86
C THR A 12 -35.27 -44.96 13.80
N THR A 13 -35.77 -44.45 14.92
CA THR A 13 -36.92 -43.53 14.84
C THR A 13 -36.40 -42.19 14.33
N PRO A 14 -36.79 -41.77 13.13
CA PRO A 14 -36.49 -40.43 12.69
C PRO A 14 -37.12 -39.46 13.67
N SER A 15 -36.27 -38.66 14.34
CA SER A 15 -36.73 -37.51 15.13
C SER A 15 -37.78 -36.74 14.33
N PRO A 16 -38.87 -36.26 14.96
CA PRO A 16 -39.86 -35.46 14.25
C PRO A 16 -39.13 -34.28 13.61
N HIS A 17 -38.96 -34.39 12.30
CA HIS A 17 -38.36 -33.37 11.51
C HIS A 17 -39.05 -32.05 11.85
N PHE A 18 -38.27 -31.09 12.31
CA PHE A 18 -38.57 -29.69 12.17
C PHE A 18 -38.97 -29.49 10.70
N LEU A 19 -40.27 -29.62 10.43
CA LEU A 19 -40.87 -29.14 9.19
C LEU A 19 -40.68 -27.63 9.23
N MET A 20 -39.46 -27.17 8.95
CA MET A 20 -39.24 -25.81 8.48
C MET A 20 -40.14 -25.68 7.26
N THR A 21 -41.29 -25.06 7.45
CA THR A 21 -42.18 -24.66 6.38
C THR A 21 -41.28 -24.00 5.34
N ALA A 22 -41.06 -24.70 4.22
CA ALA A 22 -40.13 -24.25 3.18
C ALA A 22 -40.64 -22.87 2.71
N PRO A 23 -39.93 -21.78 3.02
CA PRO A 23 -40.42 -20.45 2.68
C PRO A 23 -40.53 -20.42 1.17
N ASN A 24 -41.66 -19.87 0.68
CA ASN A 24 -42.14 -19.84 -0.69
C ASN A 24 -40.94 -19.66 -1.66
N HIS A 25 -40.60 -20.70 -2.42
CA HIS A 25 -39.42 -20.74 -3.30
C HIS A 25 -39.35 -19.55 -4.25
N ARG A 26 -40.52 -19.07 -4.70
CA ARG A 26 -40.67 -17.85 -5.53
C ARG A 26 -40.23 -16.58 -4.79
N TRP A 27 -40.58 -16.47 -3.51
CA TRP A 27 -40.18 -15.32 -2.68
C TRP A 27 -38.69 -15.28 -2.41
N ARG A 28 -38.06 -16.44 -2.20
CA ARG A 28 -36.61 -16.54 -2.05
C ARG A 28 -35.88 -16.19 -3.35
N LYS A 29 -36.36 -16.65 -4.50
CA LYS A 29 -35.83 -16.26 -5.83
C LYS A 29 -35.95 -14.79 -6.06
N PHE A 30 -37.11 -14.17 -5.77
CA PHE A 30 -37.34 -12.74 -5.91
C PHE A 30 -36.38 -11.94 -5.02
N LYS A 31 -36.27 -12.28 -3.72
CA LYS A 31 -35.32 -11.62 -2.80
C LYS A 31 -33.87 -11.75 -3.29
N ASN A 32 -33.49 -12.93 -3.76
CA ASN A 32 -32.14 -13.16 -4.27
C ASN A 32 -31.87 -12.33 -5.53
N ALA A 33 -32.79 -12.29 -6.47
CA ALA A 33 -32.68 -11.45 -7.67
C ALA A 33 -32.63 -9.96 -7.32
N LEU A 34 -33.46 -9.52 -6.36
CA LEU A 34 -33.43 -8.13 -5.87
C LEU A 34 -32.08 -7.80 -5.23
N MET A 35 -31.56 -8.67 -4.36
CA MET A 35 -30.24 -8.47 -3.73
C MET A 35 -29.12 -8.45 -4.76
N GLN A 36 -29.16 -9.32 -5.76
CA GLN A 36 -28.19 -9.31 -6.87
C GLN A 36 -28.26 -8.01 -7.66
N ALA A 37 -29.48 -7.53 -7.97
CA ALA A 37 -29.67 -6.26 -8.67
C ALA A 37 -29.14 -5.07 -7.83
N VAL A 38 -29.47 -5.01 -6.54
CA VAL A 38 -28.94 -3.99 -5.63
C VAL A 38 -27.41 -4.03 -5.56
N THR A 39 -26.82 -5.22 -5.39
CA THR A 39 -25.36 -5.37 -5.36
C THR A 39 -24.72 -4.91 -6.68
N LEU A 40 -25.34 -5.25 -7.82
CA LEU A 40 -24.86 -4.80 -9.13
C LEU A 40 -24.94 -3.28 -9.29
N VAL A 41 -26.06 -2.67 -8.89
CA VAL A 41 -26.22 -1.21 -8.92
C VAL A 41 -25.18 -0.54 -8.01
N CYS A 42 -24.98 -1.03 -6.79
CA CYS A 42 -23.93 -0.52 -5.89
C CYS A 42 -22.55 -0.65 -6.51
N ALA A 43 -22.23 -1.78 -7.13
CA ALA A 43 -20.96 -1.98 -7.81
C ALA A 43 -20.75 -0.99 -8.97
N ILE A 44 -21.78 -0.77 -9.80
CA ILE A 44 -21.75 0.22 -10.89
C ILE A 44 -21.56 1.63 -10.32
N LEU A 45 -22.29 2.01 -9.27
CA LEU A 45 -22.19 3.32 -8.63
C LEU A 45 -20.77 3.58 -8.08
N VAL A 46 -20.09 2.57 -7.55
CA VAL A 46 -18.72 2.70 -7.05
C VAL A 46 -17.70 2.77 -8.19
N VAL A 47 -17.89 1.97 -9.23
CA VAL A 47 -16.94 1.89 -10.36
C VAL A 47 -17.07 3.07 -11.31
N THR A 48 -18.28 3.60 -11.52
CA THR A 48 -18.53 4.68 -12.48
C THR A 48 -17.68 5.94 -12.23
N PRO A 49 -17.60 6.51 -11.01
CA PRO A 49 -16.75 7.66 -10.76
C PRO A 49 -15.28 7.37 -11.04
N LEU A 50 -14.80 6.17 -10.70
CA LEU A 50 -13.42 5.77 -10.96
C LEU A 50 -13.12 5.75 -12.46
N VAL A 51 -14.01 5.17 -13.26
CA VAL A 51 -13.87 5.13 -14.73
C VAL A 51 -13.93 6.53 -15.32
N LEU A 52 -14.84 7.38 -14.85
CA LEU A 52 -14.96 8.76 -15.33
C LEU A 52 -13.72 9.59 -15.01
N VAL A 53 -13.18 9.50 -13.79
CA VAL A 53 -11.94 10.17 -13.40
C VAL A 53 -10.77 9.67 -14.25
N PHE A 54 -10.66 8.35 -14.43
CA PHE A 54 -9.60 7.77 -15.25
C PHE A 54 -9.71 8.19 -16.73
N TYR A 55 -10.90 8.16 -17.28
CA TYR A 55 -11.15 8.63 -18.65
C TYR A 55 -10.75 10.10 -18.82
N HIS A 56 -11.17 10.97 -17.89
CA HIS A 56 -10.84 12.39 -17.94
C HIS A 56 -9.33 12.63 -17.78
N LEU A 57 -8.70 11.91 -16.86
CA LEU A 57 -7.26 11.94 -16.63
C LEU A 57 -6.46 11.56 -17.88
N VAL A 58 -6.87 10.49 -18.58
CA VAL A 58 -6.23 10.08 -19.82
C VAL A 58 -6.45 11.10 -20.93
N LYS A 59 -7.68 11.58 -21.08
CA LYS A 59 -8.05 12.53 -22.14
C LYS A 59 -7.26 13.85 -22.03
N GLU A 60 -7.28 14.47 -20.86
CA GLU A 60 -6.62 15.77 -20.63
C GLU A 60 -5.11 15.62 -20.41
N GLY A 61 -4.69 14.59 -19.69
CA GLY A 61 -3.28 14.34 -19.38
C GLY A 61 -2.46 13.97 -20.61
N PHE A 62 -2.99 13.12 -21.50
CA PHE A 62 -2.26 12.66 -22.67
C PHE A 62 -1.94 13.79 -23.67
N SER A 63 -2.83 14.77 -23.79
CA SER A 63 -2.65 15.91 -24.69
C SER A 63 -1.43 16.78 -24.35
N SER A 64 -1.02 16.79 -23.06
CA SER A 64 0.10 17.59 -22.55
C SER A 64 1.36 16.77 -22.23
N MET A 65 1.32 15.43 -22.41
CA MET A 65 2.48 14.56 -22.29
C MET A 65 3.34 14.61 -23.55
N ASN A 66 4.37 15.44 -23.52
CA ASN A 66 5.38 15.53 -24.56
C ASN A 66 6.77 15.19 -23.98
N TRP A 67 7.80 15.08 -24.83
CA TRP A 67 9.16 14.79 -24.38
C TRP A 67 9.70 15.88 -23.42
N ALA A 68 9.33 17.14 -23.67
CA ALA A 68 9.71 18.27 -22.83
C ALA A 68 9.16 18.11 -21.39
N PHE A 69 7.97 17.55 -21.22
CA PHE A 69 7.37 17.28 -19.91
C PHE A 69 8.29 16.44 -19.01
N PHE A 70 8.99 15.45 -19.57
CA PHE A 70 9.87 14.54 -18.83
C PHE A 70 11.30 15.06 -18.65
N THR A 71 11.72 16.03 -19.45
CA THR A 71 13.13 16.43 -19.50
C THR A 71 13.38 17.89 -19.08
N GLN A 72 12.36 18.73 -19.17
CA GLN A 72 12.50 20.14 -18.84
C GLN A 72 12.04 20.46 -17.42
N LEU A 73 12.57 21.58 -16.90
CA LEU A 73 12.13 22.17 -15.64
C LEU A 73 10.80 22.91 -15.83
N PRO A 74 10.08 23.18 -14.73
CA PRO A 74 8.95 24.08 -14.72
C PRO A 74 9.31 25.45 -15.27
N LYS A 75 8.42 26.03 -16.09
CA LYS A 75 8.56 27.40 -16.56
C LYS A 75 7.78 28.37 -15.68
N PRO A 76 8.26 29.65 -15.63
CA PRO A 76 7.53 30.70 -14.94
C PRO A 76 6.12 30.92 -15.52
N VAL A 77 5.29 31.59 -14.72
CA VAL A 77 3.94 31.97 -15.11
C VAL A 77 3.95 32.83 -16.35
N GLY A 78 3.11 32.51 -17.34
CA GLY A 78 2.99 33.25 -18.61
C GLY A 78 3.85 32.72 -19.73
N GLU A 79 4.74 31.76 -19.48
CA GLU A 79 5.46 31.03 -20.52
C GLU A 79 4.78 29.71 -20.82
N THR A 80 4.55 29.43 -22.10
CA THR A 80 4.00 28.15 -22.55
C THR A 80 5.06 27.06 -22.56
N GLY A 81 4.66 25.80 -22.22
CA GLY A 81 5.56 24.63 -22.20
C GLY A 81 6.21 24.43 -20.84
N GLY A 82 7.42 23.86 -20.82
CA GLY A 82 8.08 23.40 -19.60
C GLY A 82 7.71 21.95 -19.25
N GLY A 83 8.21 21.45 -18.14
CA GLY A 83 8.02 20.08 -17.72
C GLY A 83 8.04 19.89 -16.19
N MET A 84 8.08 18.64 -15.76
CA MET A 84 8.12 18.24 -14.35
C MET A 84 9.32 17.33 -14.05
N ALA A 85 10.43 17.45 -14.80
CA ALA A 85 11.59 16.57 -14.64
C ALA A 85 12.15 16.55 -13.21
N ASN A 86 12.23 17.73 -12.56
CA ASN A 86 12.66 17.86 -11.17
C ASN A 86 11.70 17.15 -10.20
N ALA A 87 10.40 17.25 -10.42
CA ALA A 87 9.40 16.61 -9.56
C ALA A 87 9.39 15.08 -9.73
N ILE A 88 9.60 14.59 -10.96
CA ILE A 88 9.76 13.16 -11.24
C ILE A 88 10.98 12.62 -10.50
N ALA A 89 12.15 13.25 -10.70
CA ALA A 89 13.37 12.83 -10.02
C ALA A 89 13.27 12.93 -8.50
N GLY A 90 12.68 14.02 -7.99
CA GLY A 90 12.47 14.20 -6.56
C GLY A 90 11.53 13.16 -5.95
N THR A 91 10.47 12.75 -6.67
CA THR A 91 9.61 11.66 -6.23
C THR A 91 10.37 10.35 -6.07
N PHE A 92 11.24 9.99 -7.02
CA PHE A 92 12.09 8.79 -6.89
C PHE A 92 13.05 8.88 -5.71
N ILE A 93 13.65 10.04 -5.48
CA ILE A 93 14.56 10.27 -4.33
C ILE A 93 13.81 10.10 -3.02
N LEU A 94 12.65 10.72 -2.88
CA LEU A 94 11.81 10.64 -1.67
C LEU A 94 11.31 9.21 -1.41
N LEU A 95 10.82 8.51 -2.46
CA LEU A 95 10.40 7.11 -2.36
C LEU A 95 11.57 6.19 -2.01
N GLY A 96 12.74 6.42 -2.57
CA GLY A 96 13.96 5.69 -2.23
C GLY A 96 14.33 5.83 -0.76
N GLN A 97 14.31 7.06 -0.23
CA GLN A 97 14.56 7.32 1.20
C GLN A 97 13.49 6.68 2.08
N ALA A 98 12.22 6.80 1.71
CA ALA A 98 11.11 6.17 2.43
C ALA A 98 11.26 4.64 2.46
N ALA A 99 11.66 4.03 1.34
CA ALA A 99 11.89 2.59 1.26
C ALA A 99 13.07 2.15 2.14
N VAL A 100 14.19 2.88 2.12
CA VAL A 100 15.38 2.57 2.93
C VAL A 100 15.05 2.60 4.43
N LEU A 101 14.19 3.51 4.87
CA LEU A 101 13.77 3.60 6.26
C LEU A 101 12.60 2.64 6.57
N GLY A 102 11.54 2.68 5.77
CA GLY A 102 10.27 2.03 6.06
C GLY A 102 10.28 0.53 5.86
N VAL A 103 10.95 0.04 4.81
CA VAL A 103 10.94 -1.40 4.49
C VAL A 103 11.68 -2.24 5.53
N PRO A 104 12.96 -1.95 5.88
CA PRO A 104 13.66 -2.77 6.85
C PRO A 104 12.97 -2.80 8.21
N ILE A 105 12.58 -1.64 8.73
CA ILE A 105 11.94 -1.54 10.04
C ILE A 105 10.56 -2.22 10.03
N GLY A 106 9.76 -1.98 8.99
CA GLY A 106 8.44 -2.59 8.86
C GLY A 106 8.49 -4.11 8.71
N VAL A 107 9.37 -4.62 7.83
CA VAL A 107 9.53 -6.07 7.64
C VAL A 107 10.04 -6.75 8.91
N LEU A 108 11.07 -6.21 9.55
CA LEU A 108 11.60 -6.78 10.80
C LEU A 108 10.56 -6.75 11.92
N GLY A 109 9.80 -5.64 12.03
CA GLY A 109 8.69 -5.53 12.96
C GLY A 109 7.59 -6.56 12.71
N GLY A 110 7.19 -6.77 11.44
CA GLY A 110 6.20 -7.77 11.05
C GLY A 110 6.68 -9.21 11.33
N VAL A 111 7.94 -9.51 11.03
CA VAL A 111 8.56 -10.80 11.37
C VAL A 111 8.57 -11.02 12.89
N PHE A 112 8.92 -9.99 13.66
CA PHE A 112 8.90 -10.07 15.13
C PHE A 112 7.50 -10.37 15.65
N LEU A 113 6.48 -9.66 15.16
CA LEU A 113 5.10 -9.84 15.58
C LEU A 113 4.53 -11.22 15.21
N SER A 114 4.89 -11.76 14.04
CA SER A 114 4.43 -13.07 13.57
C SER A 114 5.11 -14.23 14.29
N GLU A 115 6.43 -14.19 14.43
CA GLU A 115 7.21 -15.36 14.81
C GLU A 115 7.65 -15.37 16.29
N TYR A 116 7.76 -14.22 16.92
CA TYR A 116 8.27 -14.10 18.30
C TYR A 116 7.19 -13.59 19.26
N GLY A 117 6.02 -13.39 18.76
CA GLY A 117 4.98 -12.65 19.42
C GLY A 117 4.01 -13.42 20.30
N THR A 118 4.34 -13.67 21.56
CA THR A 118 3.38 -14.24 22.55
C THR A 118 3.12 -13.33 23.76
N SER A 119 3.72 -12.15 23.80
CA SER A 119 3.72 -11.29 24.99
C SER A 119 2.73 -10.09 24.89
N ARG A 120 2.45 -9.46 26.04
CA ARG A 120 1.71 -8.18 26.12
C ARG A 120 2.33 -7.11 25.22
N LEU A 121 3.65 -7.14 25.01
CA LEU A 121 4.38 -6.21 24.15
C LEU A 121 3.84 -6.23 22.73
N ASN A 122 3.56 -7.42 22.18
CA ASN A 122 3.03 -7.53 20.82
C ASN A 122 1.65 -6.91 20.65
N TRP A 123 0.81 -7.05 21.65
CA TRP A 123 -0.47 -6.37 21.64
C TRP A 123 -0.29 -4.85 21.54
N TRP A 124 0.63 -4.28 22.35
CA TRP A 124 0.93 -2.84 22.31
C TRP A 124 1.53 -2.40 20.97
N ILE A 125 2.42 -3.20 20.38
CA ILE A 125 3.02 -2.85 19.08
C ILE A 125 1.96 -2.89 17.97
N ARG A 126 1.09 -3.93 17.95
CA ARG A 126 -0.03 -3.99 17.00
C ARG A 126 -0.98 -2.82 17.19
N PHE A 127 -1.37 -2.55 18.41
CA PHE A 127 -2.24 -1.44 18.73
C PHE A 127 -1.63 -0.10 18.26
N ALA A 128 -0.36 0.14 18.56
CA ALA A 128 0.35 1.33 18.12
C ALA A 128 0.40 1.42 16.57
N ALA A 129 0.70 0.32 15.87
CA ALA A 129 0.72 0.29 14.41
C ALA A 129 -0.68 0.60 13.81
N ASP A 130 -1.74 0.04 14.40
CA ASP A 130 -3.11 0.28 13.93
C ASP A 130 -3.54 1.74 14.17
N VAL A 131 -3.19 2.31 15.33
CA VAL A 131 -3.41 3.74 15.64
C VAL A 131 -2.64 4.63 14.64
N LEU A 132 -1.36 4.35 14.41
CA LEU A 132 -0.51 5.12 13.49
C LEU A 132 -1.01 5.06 12.04
N ASN A 133 -1.56 3.93 11.61
CA ASN A 133 -2.21 3.81 10.29
C ASN A 133 -3.49 4.65 10.17
N GLY A 134 -4.17 4.92 11.29
CA GLY A 134 -5.36 5.77 11.36
C GLY A 134 -5.08 7.27 11.47
N VAL A 135 -3.85 7.67 11.74
CA VAL A 135 -3.47 9.09 11.88
C VAL A 135 -3.57 9.80 10.53
N PRO A 136 -4.24 10.96 10.42
CA PRO A 136 -4.25 11.76 9.20
C PRO A 136 -2.83 12.10 8.74
N SER A 137 -2.56 11.99 7.43
CA SER A 137 -1.20 12.18 6.88
C SER A 137 -0.62 13.57 7.15
N ILE A 138 -1.47 14.59 7.21
CA ILE A 138 -1.04 15.96 7.55
C ILE A 138 -0.41 16.04 8.95
N THR A 139 -0.92 15.26 9.91
CA THR A 139 -0.38 15.22 11.29
C THR A 139 1.04 14.68 11.31
N TRP A 140 1.33 13.65 10.49
CA TRP A 140 2.69 13.17 10.31
C TRP A 140 3.64 14.26 9.80
N GLY A 141 3.16 15.06 8.82
CA GLY A 141 3.90 16.21 8.31
C GLY A 141 4.23 17.22 9.41
N MET A 142 3.24 17.58 10.24
CA MET A 142 3.46 18.52 11.35
C MET A 142 4.42 18.00 12.43
N VAL A 143 4.34 16.71 12.77
CA VAL A 143 5.26 16.09 13.72
C VAL A 143 6.69 16.11 13.21
N VAL A 144 6.92 15.69 11.94
CA VAL A 144 8.26 15.71 11.36
C VAL A 144 8.75 17.14 11.12
N TYR A 145 7.86 18.08 10.81
CA TYR A 145 8.19 19.50 10.77
C TYR A 145 8.80 19.96 12.08
N ALA A 146 8.12 19.70 13.20
CA ALA A 146 8.59 20.12 14.52
C ALA A 146 9.90 19.42 14.93
N LEU A 147 10.06 18.13 14.62
CA LEU A 147 11.20 17.34 15.07
C LEU A 147 12.43 17.40 14.14
N VAL A 148 12.24 17.68 12.85
CA VAL A 148 13.32 17.65 11.87
C VAL A 148 13.51 18.99 11.18
N VAL A 149 12.44 19.58 10.61
CA VAL A 149 12.57 20.83 9.83
C VAL A 149 12.97 22.01 10.71
N VAL A 150 12.33 22.17 11.89
CA VAL A 150 12.64 23.27 12.81
C VAL A 150 14.09 23.22 13.31
N PRO A 151 14.62 22.08 13.80
CA PRO A 151 16.03 21.96 14.20
C PRO A 151 17.01 22.17 13.03
N MET A 152 16.66 21.68 11.83
CA MET A 152 17.48 21.87 10.62
C MET A 152 17.39 23.29 10.06
N LYS A 153 16.47 24.13 10.55
CA LYS A 153 16.19 25.50 10.09
C LYS A 153 15.85 25.59 8.61
N GLY A 154 15.29 24.55 8.03
CA GLY A 154 14.92 24.52 6.61
C GLY A 154 14.20 23.26 6.18
N PHE A 155 13.39 23.40 5.14
CA PHE A 155 12.77 22.27 4.45
C PHE A 155 13.82 21.46 3.70
N SER A 156 13.64 20.14 3.60
CA SER A 156 14.65 19.27 2.99
C SER A 156 14.05 17.99 2.41
N ALA A 157 14.73 17.45 1.40
CA ALA A 157 14.43 16.12 0.88
C ALA A 157 14.52 15.04 1.98
N LEU A 158 15.45 15.21 2.91
CA LEU A 158 15.63 14.28 4.02
C LEU A 158 14.40 14.26 4.94
N ALA A 159 13.87 15.43 5.32
CA ALA A 159 12.64 15.51 6.12
C ALA A 159 11.44 14.88 5.37
N GLY A 160 11.33 15.12 4.06
CA GLY A 160 10.33 14.49 3.20
C GLY A 160 10.45 12.98 3.15
N GLY A 161 11.65 12.45 2.99
CA GLY A 161 11.91 11.01 3.01
C GLY A 161 11.62 10.36 4.36
N ILE A 162 11.95 11.04 5.47
CA ILE A 162 11.66 10.57 6.84
C ILE A 162 10.15 10.48 7.06
N VAL A 163 9.37 11.51 6.72
CA VAL A 163 7.93 11.47 6.96
C VAL A 163 7.25 10.35 6.17
N LEU A 164 7.60 10.17 4.90
CA LEU A 164 7.07 9.08 4.08
C LEU A 164 7.49 7.71 4.61
N GLY A 165 8.75 7.58 5.06
CA GLY A 165 9.26 6.35 5.67
C GLY A 165 8.54 5.99 6.96
N LEU A 166 8.33 6.95 7.85
CA LEU A 166 7.58 6.75 9.09
C LEU A 166 6.14 6.29 8.84
N MET A 167 5.46 6.88 7.85
CA MET A 167 4.12 6.46 7.45
C MET A 167 4.10 5.06 6.84
N MET A 168 5.17 4.66 6.21
CA MET A 168 5.30 3.35 5.56
C MET A 168 5.52 2.22 6.56
N ILE A 169 6.23 2.47 7.69
CA ILE A 169 6.57 1.45 8.70
C ILE A 169 5.34 0.67 9.19
N PRO A 170 4.28 1.27 9.75
CA PRO A 170 3.16 0.52 10.30
C PRO A 170 2.41 -0.29 9.24
N LEU A 171 2.32 0.22 8.01
CA LEU A 171 1.67 -0.48 6.91
C LEU A 171 2.46 -1.72 6.48
N VAL A 172 3.78 -1.59 6.27
CA VAL A 172 4.66 -2.71 5.92
C VAL A 172 4.72 -3.74 7.04
N MET A 173 4.73 -3.29 8.30
CA MET A 173 4.75 -4.17 9.47
C MET A 173 3.51 -5.05 9.51
N ARG A 174 2.31 -4.47 9.37
CA ARG A 174 1.05 -5.21 9.42
C ARG A 174 0.90 -6.16 8.24
N THR A 175 1.16 -5.71 7.03
CA THR A 175 1.08 -6.58 5.84
C THR A 175 2.09 -7.73 5.90
N THR A 176 3.31 -7.50 6.42
CA THR A 176 4.30 -8.56 6.61
C THR A 176 3.84 -9.57 7.64
N GLU A 177 3.32 -9.12 8.79
CA GLU A 177 2.77 -9.99 9.83
C GLU A 177 1.66 -10.90 9.28
N GLU A 178 0.66 -10.30 8.59
CA GLU A 178 -0.48 -11.03 8.03
C GLU A 178 -0.04 -12.08 7.00
N VAL A 179 0.88 -11.72 6.11
CA VAL A 179 1.40 -12.65 5.09
C VAL A 179 2.19 -13.80 5.72
N LEU A 180 2.99 -13.55 6.75
CA LEU A 180 3.73 -14.60 7.46
C LEU A 180 2.80 -15.57 8.20
N GLN A 181 1.68 -15.07 8.73
CA GLN A 181 0.68 -15.92 9.40
C GLN A 181 -0.04 -16.88 8.43
N LEU A 182 -0.08 -16.58 7.13
CA LEU A 182 -0.62 -17.47 6.11
C LEU A 182 0.26 -18.69 5.83
N VAL A 183 1.53 -18.68 6.25
CA VAL A 183 2.43 -19.84 6.07
C VAL A 183 2.03 -20.96 7.04
N PRO A 184 1.73 -22.17 6.56
CA PRO A 184 1.30 -23.28 7.41
C PRO A 184 2.32 -23.62 8.51
N ASN A 185 1.84 -23.92 9.72
CA ASN A 185 2.70 -24.24 10.87
C ASN A 185 3.56 -25.47 10.65
N GLY A 186 3.12 -26.42 9.81
CA GLY A 186 3.90 -27.61 9.48
C GLY A 186 5.31 -27.34 8.97
N TYR A 187 5.53 -26.22 8.27
CA TYR A 187 6.89 -25.83 7.85
C TYR A 187 7.79 -25.46 9.04
N ARG A 188 7.21 -24.79 10.05
CA ARG A 188 7.92 -24.42 11.28
C ARG A 188 8.27 -25.64 12.12
N GLU A 189 7.27 -26.52 12.30
CA GLU A 189 7.40 -27.77 13.07
C GLU A 189 8.42 -28.72 12.42
N ALA A 190 8.35 -28.91 11.09
CA ALA A 190 9.30 -29.75 10.37
C ALA A 190 10.73 -29.22 10.49
N ALA A 191 10.94 -27.90 10.39
CA ALA A 191 12.26 -27.31 10.56
C ALA A 191 12.82 -27.54 11.97
N LEU A 192 11.99 -27.38 13.00
CA LEU A 192 12.38 -27.59 14.40
C LEU A 192 12.67 -29.08 14.66
N ALA A 193 11.88 -30.01 14.10
CA ALA A 193 12.10 -31.46 14.20
C ALA A 193 13.45 -31.89 13.60
N LEU A 194 13.92 -31.17 12.56
CA LEU A 194 15.25 -31.38 11.98
C LEU A 194 16.38 -30.67 12.75
N GLY A 195 16.10 -30.10 13.92
CA GLY A 195 17.07 -29.41 14.76
C GLY A 195 17.52 -28.05 14.22
N ILE A 196 16.82 -27.48 13.24
CA ILE A 196 17.12 -26.15 12.70
C ILE A 196 16.75 -25.09 13.72
N ALA A 197 17.68 -24.19 14.06
CA ALA A 197 17.44 -23.08 14.98
C ALA A 197 16.29 -22.19 14.49
N LYS A 198 15.40 -21.74 15.39
CA LYS A 198 14.18 -20.97 15.05
C LYS A 198 14.44 -19.81 14.11
N TRP A 199 15.47 -18.99 14.35
CA TRP A 199 15.79 -17.85 13.51
C TRP A 199 16.15 -18.23 12.08
N ARG A 200 16.86 -19.39 11.89
CA ARG A 200 17.16 -19.91 10.54
C ARG A 200 15.90 -20.40 9.84
N ALA A 201 15.02 -21.12 10.55
CA ALA A 201 13.75 -21.56 10.03
C ALA A 201 12.90 -20.35 9.56
N VAL A 202 12.84 -19.28 10.36
CA VAL A 202 12.13 -18.04 10.02
C VAL A 202 12.70 -17.41 8.75
N VAL A 203 14.00 -17.17 8.68
CA VAL A 203 14.61 -16.46 7.56
C VAL A 203 14.67 -17.31 6.28
N GLN A 204 15.04 -18.59 6.40
CA GLN A 204 15.31 -19.43 5.22
C GLN A 204 14.09 -20.17 4.69
N ILE A 205 13.09 -20.42 5.53
CA ILE A 205 11.90 -21.18 5.14
C ILE A 205 10.68 -20.27 5.13
N VAL A 206 10.28 -19.75 6.30
CA VAL A 206 9.03 -19.00 6.45
C VAL A 206 9.03 -17.72 5.62
N ALA A 207 10.04 -16.86 5.79
CA ALA A 207 10.14 -15.60 5.06
C ALA A 207 10.34 -15.80 3.55
N ARG A 208 11.06 -16.84 3.13
CA ARG A 208 11.18 -17.20 1.71
C ARG A 208 9.86 -17.66 1.11
N THR A 209 9.10 -18.46 1.82
CA THR A 209 7.76 -18.90 1.39
C THR A 209 6.80 -17.70 1.27
N ALA A 210 6.87 -16.76 2.22
CA ALA A 210 6.06 -15.55 2.27
C ALA A 210 6.54 -14.41 1.36
N LEU A 211 7.73 -14.52 0.75
CA LEU A 211 8.42 -13.40 0.10
C LEU A 211 7.59 -12.67 -0.94
N LYS A 212 6.80 -13.39 -1.76
CA LYS A 212 5.92 -12.77 -2.76
C LYS A 212 4.88 -11.87 -2.12
N GLY A 213 4.29 -12.32 -1.01
CA GLY A 213 3.32 -11.54 -0.26
C GLY A 213 3.95 -10.33 0.43
N ILE A 214 5.12 -10.50 1.05
CA ILE A 214 5.87 -9.40 1.67
C ILE A 214 6.21 -8.32 0.64
N VAL A 215 6.75 -8.71 -0.51
CA VAL A 215 7.06 -7.77 -1.61
C VAL A 215 5.80 -7.05 -2.09
N THR A 216 4.68 -7.76 -2.22
CA THR A 216 3.40 -7.14 -2.61
C THR A 216 2.94 -6.11 -1.57
N GLY A 217 3.06 -6.42 -0.28
CA GLY A 217 2.75 -5.49 0.81
C GLY A 217 3.63 -4.24 0.78
N VAL A 218 4.93 -4.40 0.57
CA VAL A 218 5.89 -3.28 0.42
C VAL A 218 5.52 -2.41 -0.78
N LEU A 219 5.18 -3.00 -1.92
CA LEU A 219 4.77 -2.25 -3.11
C LEU A 219 3.48 -1.47 -2.90
N LEU A 220 2.52 -2.06 -2.20
CA LEU A 220 1.28 -1.38 -1.85
C LEU A 220 1.55 -0.18 -0.94
N ALA A 221 2.47 -0.32 0.02
CA ALA A 221 2.90 0.77 0.88
C ALA A 221 3.61 1.88 0.08
N LEU A 222 4.53 1.52 -0.84
CA LEU A 222 5.20 2.48 -1.73
C LEU A 222 4.20 3.20 -2.64
N ALA A 223 3.25 2.49 -3.23
CA ALA A 223 2.21 3.08 -4.07
C ALA A 223 1.35 4.10 -3.30
N ARG A 224 1.04 3.80 -2.04
CA ARG A 224 0.30 4.72 -1.17
C ARG A 224 1.10 6.00 -0.90
N VAL A 225 2.35 5.88 -0.43
CA VAL A 225 3.15 7.06 -0.07
C VAL A 225 3.60 7.87 -1.29
N ALA A 226 3.65 7.26 -2.48
CA ALA A 226 3.96 7.95 -3.74
C ALA A 226 2.96 9.06 -4.09
N GLY A 227 1.70 8.93 -3.66
CA GLY A 227 0.66 9.93 -3.88
C GLY A 227 0.46 10.92 -2.74
N GLU A 228 1.22 10.83 -1.65
CA GLU A 228 1.04 11.69 -0.48
C GLU A 228 1.51 13.12 -0.74
N THR A 229 0.61 14.08 -0.54
CA THR A 229 0.88 15.51 -0.75
C THR A 229 1.00 16.26 0.57
N ALA A 230 0.05 16.07 1.49
CA ALA A 230 -0.07 16.85 2.70
C ALA A 230 1.18 16.83 3.60
N PRO A 231 1.79 15.68 3.92
CA PRO A 231 2.99 15.66 4.75
C PRO A 231 4.19 16.32 4.08
N LEU A 232 4.29 16.25 2.75
CA LEU A 232 5.39 16.85 2.00
C LEU A 232 5.33 18.37 1.95
N LEU A 233 4.14 18.99 2.04
CA LEU A 233 3.99 20.44 2.17
C LEU A 233 4.72 20.99 3.41
N PHE A 234 4.77 20.23 4.49
CA PHE A 234 5.41 20.64 5.74
C PHE A 234 6.87 20.22 5.86
N THR A 235 7.39 19.37 4.94
CA THR A 235 8.72 18.79 5.09
C THR A 235 9.64 19.02 3.90
N ALA A 236 9.17 18.78 2.67
CA ALA A 236 9.93 18.97 1.44
C ALA A 236 9.68 20.33 0.77
N PHE A 237 8.49 20.90 0.96
CA PHE A 237 8.01 22.21 0.50
C PHE A 237 7.96 22.42 -1.02
N GLY A 238 8.73 21.69 -1.80
CA GLY A 238 8.84 21.84 -3.25
C GLY A 238 9.99 22.74 -3.69
N ASN A 239 10.44 22.54 -4.93
CA ASN A 239 11.50 23.34 -5.58
C ASN A 239 11.28 23.34 -7.09
N HIS A 240 11.35 24.50 -7.74
CA HIS A 240 11.25 24.62 -9.20
C HIS A 240 12.56 24.31 -9.94
N PHE A 241 13.67 24.20 -9.22
CA PHE A 241 15.00 23.91 -9.75
C PHE A 241 15.44 22.49 -9.39
N TRP A 242 16.57 22.06 -9.96
CA TRP A 242 17.21 20.81 -9.56
C TRP A 242 17.73 20.88 -8.13
N THR A 243 17.41 19.88 -7.35
CA THR A 243 17.94 19.71 -5.98
C THR A 243 19.20 18.86 -6.04
N HIS A 244 20.30 19.37 -5.51
CA HIS A 244 21.60 18.68 -5.52
C HIS A 244 21.97 18.08 -4.17
N LYS A 245 21.38 18.56 -3.08
CA LYS A 245 21.65 18.08 -1.73
C LYS A 245 20.37 17.59 -1.06
N LEU A 246 20.48 16.54 -0.27
CA LEU A 246 19.34 16.00 0.48
C LEU A 246 18.88 16.93 1.61
N THR A 247 19.70 17.94 1.96
CA THR A 247 19.37 18.99 2.93
C THR A 247 18.55 20.14 2.34
N ASP A 248 18.42 20.21 1.03
CA ASP A 248 17.71 21.28 0.35
C ASP A 248 16.25 20.88 0.07
N PRO A 249 15.34 21.85 -0.12
CA PRO A 249 13.98 21.59 -0.56
C PRO A 249 13.96 20.83 -1.88
N ILE A 250 12.98 19.91 -2.04
CA ILE A 250 12.88 19.09 -3.23
C ILE A 250 11.46 19.10 -3.79
N ALA A 251 11.36 19.11 -5.12
CA ALA A 251 10.09 18.91 -5.81
C ALA A 251 9.61 17.47 -5.63
N ALA A 252 8.29 17.28 -5.63
CA ALA A 252 7.66 15.99 -5.73
C ALA A 252 6.45 16.11 -6.65
N MET A 253 6.15 15.07 -7.43
CA MET A 253 5.01 15.09 -8.34
C MET A 253 3.70 15.44 -7.64
N PRO A 254 3.32 14.84 -6.49
CA PRO A 254 2.09 15.21 -5.78
C PRO A 254 2.05 16.70 -5.38
N LEU A 255 3.18 17.26 -4.93
CA LEU A 255 3.28 18.68 -4.56
C LEU A 255 3.08 19.60 -5.77
N GLN A 256 3.72 19.27 -6.87
CA GLN A 256 3.67 20.10 -8.08
C GLN A 256 2.30 20.01 -8.76
N ILE A 257 1.70 18.80 -8.81
CA ILE A 257 0.32 18.60 -9.26
C ILE A 257 -0.64 19.45 -8.43
N PHE A 258 -0.51 19.42 -7.10
CA PHE A 258 -1.35 20.22 -6.21
C PHE A 258 -1.18 21.73 -6.47
N ALA A 259 0.06 22.22 -6.52
CA ALA A 259 0.33 23.64 -6.78
C ALA A 259 -0.22 24.11 -8.14
N TYR A 260 -0.13 23.27 -9.16
CA TYR A 260 -0.64 23.58 -10.48
C TYR A 260 -2.17 23.49 -10.57
N ALA A 261 -2.78 22.53 -9.88
CA ALA A 261 -4.23 22.34 -9.88
C ALA A 261 -4.99 23.50 -9.22
N ILE A 262 -4.38 24.18 -8.22
CA ILE A 262 -5.00 25.33 -7.54
C ILE A 262 -4.64 26.66 -8.16
N SER A 263 -3.79 26.67 -9.21
CA SER A 263 -3.38 27.89 -9.89
C SER A 263 -4.52 28.45 -10.77
N PRO A 264 -4.55 29.73 -11.08
CA PRO A 264 -5.54 30.30 -12.00
C PRO A 264 -5.17 30.16 -13.49
N TYR A 265 -4.13 29.39 -13.85
CA TYR A 265 -3.58 29.33 -15.20
C TYR A 265 -3.92 28.03 -15.91
N ASP A 266 -4.55 28.08 -17.06
CA ASP A 266 -4.98 26.91 -17.83
C ASP A 266 -3.81 26.02 -18.28
N ASP A 267 -2.64 26.59 -18.59
CA ASP A 267 -1.46 25.82 -18.97
C ASP A 267 -0.93 24.96 -17.80
N TRP A 268 -1.01 25.50 -16.57
CA TRP A 268 -0.63 24.76 -15.39
C TRP A 268 -1.65 23.65 -15.06
N HIS A 269 -2.94 23.91 -15.29
CA HIS A 269 -3.98 22.87 -15.16
C HIS A 269 -3.71 21.70 -16.12
N ARG A 270 -3.36 21.99 -17.38
CA ARG A 270 -2.99 20.93 -18.33
C ARG A 270 -1.76 20.16 -17.89
N GLN A 271 -0.75 20.82 -17.37
CA GLN A 271 0.42 20.14 -16.79
C GLN A 271 0.09 19.36 -15.53
N ALA A 272 -0.85 19.81 -14.69
CA ALA A 272 -1.33 19.06 -13.54
C ALA A 272 -1.99 17.73 -13.96
N TRP A 273 -2.83 17.76 -15.02
CA TRP A 273 -3.42 16.52 -15.58
C TRP A 273 -2.36 15.59 -16.15
N ALA A 274 -1.38 16.11 -16.88
CA ALA A 274 -0.25 15.30 -17.37
C ALA A 274 0.57 14.71 -16.22
N GLY A 275 0.85 15.50 -15.18
CA GLY A 275 1.54 15.06 -13.97
C GLY A 275 0.80 13.96 -13.23
N ALA A 276 -0.52 14.10 -13.06
CA ALA A 276 -1.35 13.09 -12.41
C ALA A 276 -1.38 11.78 -13.21
N LEU A 277 -1.47 11.86 -14.55
CA LEU A 277 -1.37 10.69 -15.42
C LEU A 277 0.02 10.04 -15.34
N ALA A 278 1.08 10.84 -15.36
CA ALA A 278 2.46 10.35 -15.24
C ALA A 278 2.70 9.67 -13.89
N LEU A 279 2.22 10.24 -12.78
CA LEU A 279 2.32 9.65 -11.46
C LEU A 279 1.58 8.32 -11.37
N LEU A 280 0.36 8.24 -11.93
CA LEU A 280 -0.42 7.00 -11.98
C LEU A 280 0.32 5.93 -12.79
N LEU A 281 0.86 6.28 -13.96
CA LEU A 281 1.64 5.36 -14.78
C LEU A 281 2.92 4.91 -14.06
N LEU A 282 3.63 5.82 -13.40
CA LEU A 282 4.83 5.52 -12.63
C LEU A 282 4.53 4.47 -11.54
N VAL A 283 3.50 4.68 -10.74
CA VAL A 283 3.08 3.74 -9.69
C VAL A 283 2.68 2.39 -10.30
N LEU A 284 1.95 2.40 -11.41
CA LEU A 284 1.54 1.19 -12.13
C LEU A 284 2.75 0.42 -12.67
N PHE A 285 3.73 1.12 -13.27
CA PHE A 285 4.96 0.49 -13.78
C PHE A 285 5.84 -0.07 -12.68
N ILE A 286 5.98 0.63 -11.54
CA ILE A 286 6.69 0.10 -10.38
C ILE A 286 6.04 -1.20 -9.92
N ASN A 287 4.71 -1.19 -9.73
CA ASN A 287 3.96 -2.36 -9.27
C ASN A 287 4.04 -3.53 -10.27
N ALA A 288 3.86 -3.25 -11.56
CA ALA A 288 3.93 -4.27 -12.61
C ALA A 288 5.35 -4.83 -12.75
N GLY A 289 6.37 -3.98 -12.76
CA GLY A 289 7.77 -4.37 -12.91
C GLY A 289 8.23 -5.32 -11.79
N VAL A 290 7.96 -4.96 -10.53
CA VAL A 290 8.32 -5.82 -9.41
C VAL A 290 7.52 -7.13 -9.41
N ARG A 291 6.22 -7.09 -9.80
CA ARG A 291 5.39 -8.29 -9.90
C ARG A 291 5.91 -9.26 -10.96
N VAL A 292 6.41 -8.74 -12.09
CA VAL A 292 7.05 -9.56 -13.14
C VAL A 292 8.36 -10.15 -12.62
N LEU A 293 9.23 -9.34 -12.01
CA LEU A 293 10.51 -9.79 -11.47
C LEU A 293 10.36 -10.84 -10.37
N THR A 294 9.30 -10.78 -9.57
CA THR A 294 9.03 -11.77 -8.52
C THR A 294 8.35 -13.02 -9.04
N ARG A 295 7.68 -12.97 -10.20
CA ARG A 295 7.01 -14.11 -10.82
C ARG A 295 7.99 -15.17 -11.29
N ASP A 296 9.04 -14.81 -12.01
CA ASP A 296 9.92 -15.75 -12.73
C ASP A 296 10.92 -16.50 -11.85
N ARG A 297 11.31 -15.94 -10.71
CA ARG A 297 12.27 -16.56 -9.79
C ARG A 297 11.72 -17.78 -9.02
N PHE A 298 10.39 -17.92 -8.94
CA PHE A 298 9.75 -18.96 -8.12
C PHE A 298 9.12 -20.11 -8.91
N GLN A 299 8.92 -19.95 -10.23
CA GLN A 299 8.47 -21.06 -11.09
C GLN A 299 9.62 -21.99 -11.53
N ARG A 300 10.89 -21.55 -11.35
CA ARG A 300 12.06 -22.36 -11.74
C ARG A 300 12.51 -23.34 -10.66
N ASN A 301 11.96 -23.27 -9.43
CA ASN A 301 12.36 -24.10 -8.28
C ASN A 301 11.20 -24.91 -7.69
N ALA A 302 10.09 -25.03 -8.40
CA ALA A 302 8.97 -25.96 -8.12
C ALA A 302 8.88 -26.98 -9.24
#